data_8b439bf7f47f6a8a88088894505b1443
#
_entry.id   8b439bf7f47f6a8a88088894505b1443
#
_cell.length_a   1.000
_cell.length_b   1.000
_cell.length_c   1.000
_cell.angle_alpha   90.00
_cell.angle_beta   90.00
_cell.angle_gamma   90.00
#
_symmetry.space_group_name_H-M   'P 1'
#
loop_
_entity.id
_entity.type
_entity.pdbx_description
1 polymer ?
#
loop_
_entity_poly.entity_id
_entity_poly.type
_entity_poly.pdbx_seq_one_letter_code
_entity_poly.pdbx_strand_id
1 'polypeptide(L)'
;MGALYKGFIATAILSLIILYPVTDKIIGIDNIYKSSNASFTGLGLYFCGAIGLAITGLIIWVTEYYTGTKFRPVMSVAKSSVTGHGTNVIQGLAVSLEATALPAIIIVAGILLTNNIAGLFGIAIAVTTMLALTGMVVALDAYGPVTDNAGGIAQ
;
A
#
# COMPACT_ATOMS: atom_id res chain seq x y z
N MET A 1 15.01 -9.48 -1.44
CA MET A 1 13.59 -9.25 -1.11
C MET A 1 13.29 -9.48 0.37
N GLY A 2 13.59 -10.64 1.00
CA GLY A 2 13.18 -10.89 2.39
C GLY A 2 13.64 -9.89 3.46
N ALA A 3 14.82 -9.28 3.32
CA ALA A 3 15.30 -8.26 4.27
C ALA A 3 14.49 -6.95 4.18
N LEU A 4 14.11 -6.54 2.95
CA LEU A 4 13.29 -5.35 2.72
C LEU A 4 11.87 -5.51 3.29
N TYR A 5 11.26 -6.69 3.16
CA TYR A 5 9.98 -6.98 3.79
C TYR A 5 10.04 -6.95 5.31
N LYS A 6 11.12 -7.43 5.92
CA LYS A 6 11.34 -7.29 7.37
C LYS A 6 11.41 -5.82 7.78
N GLY A 7 12.13 -5.01 7.02
CA GLY A 7 12.20 -3.56 7.24
C GLY A 7 10.83 -2.90 7.11
N PHE A 8 10.06 -3.24 6.08
CA PHE A 8 8.71 -2.75 5.87
C PHE A 8 7.76 -3.10 7.05
N ILE A 9 7.75 -4.36 7.49
CA ILE A 9 6.93 -4.80 8.62
C ILE A 9 7.36 -4.10 9.91
N ALA A 10 8.68 -3.98 10.16
CA ALA A 10 9.19 -3.27 11.32
C ALA A 10 8.76 -1.80 11.33
N THR A 11 8.84 -1.11 10.18
CA THR A 11 8.39 0.28 10.04
C THR A 11 6.89 0.41 10.26
N ALA A 12 6.07 -0.51 9.75
CA ALA A 12 4.63 -0.52 9.97
C ALA A 12 4.27 -0.68 11.46
N ILE A 13 4.93 -1.61 12.15
CA ILE A 13 4.72 -1.83 13.59
C ILE A 13 5.15 -0.61 14.40
N LEU A 14 6.33 -0.04 14.11
CA LEU A 14 6.82 1.17 14.78
C LEU A 14 5.88 2.36 14.54
N SER A 15 5.36 2.51 13.33
CA SER A 15 4.40 3.55 12.99
C SER A 15 3.11 3.41 13.80
N LEU A 16 2.58 2.19 13.97
CA LEU A 16 1.41 1.93 14.82
C LEU A 16 1.68 2.27 16.30
N ILE A 17 2.85 1.88 16.81
CA ILE A 17 3.23 2.17 18.21
C ILE A 17 3.36 3.67 18.44
N ILE A 18 3.97 4.41 17.51
CA ILE A 18 4.19 5.85 17.63
C ILE A 18 2.87 6.63 17.40
N LEU A 19 2.03 6.15 16.50
CA LEU A 19 0.74 6.79 16.20
C LEU A 19 -0.16 6.89 17.43
N TYR A 20 -0.13 5.90 18.33
CA TYR A 20 -0.96 5.89 19.54
C TYR A 20 -0.67 7.09 20.46
N PRO A 21 0.56 7.29 20.99
CA PRO A 21 0.84 8.43 21.86
C PRO A 21 0.77 9.78 21.15
N VAL A 22 1.01 9.81 19.83
CA VAL A 22 0.84 11.05 19.04
C VAL A 22 -0.63 11.44 18.99
N THR A 23 -1.52 10.48 18.68
CA THR A 23 -2.97 10.72 18.68
C THR A 23 -3.47 11.12 20.07
N ASP A 24 -2.99 10.47 21.13
CA ASP A 24 -3.37 10.79 22.50
C ASP A 24 -2.95 12.20 22.92
N LYS A 25 -1.70 12.59 22.66
CA LYS A 25 -1.18 13.91 23.06
C LYS A 25 -1.74 15.06 22.24
N ILE A 26 -2.01 14.87 20.96
CA ILE A 26 -2.45 15.96 20.07
C ILE A 26 -3.98 16.08 20.08
N ILE A 27 -4.67 14.96 20.03
CA ILE A 27 -6.13 14.91 19.84
C ILE A 27 -6.81 14.50 21.15
N GLY A 28 -6.21 13.61 21.93
CA GLY A 28 -6.81 12.97 23.10
C GLY A 28 -7.70 11.80 22.67
N ILE A 29 -7.35 10.60 23.12
CA ILE A 29 -8.00 9.35 22.68
C ILE A 29 -9.47 9.31 23.07
N ASP A 30 -9.81 9.80 24.28
CA ASP A 30 -11.17 9.78 24.83
C ASP A 30 -12.02 11.00 24.42
N ASN A 31 -11.43 11.98 23.75
CA ASN A 31 -12.15 13.18 23.35
C ASN A 31 -13.12 12.87 22.20
N ILE A 32 -14.34 13.39 22.34
CA ILE A 32 -15.38 13.28 21.31
C ILE A 32 -15.39 14.57 20.50
N TYR A 33 -15.17 14.45 19.21
CA TYR A 33 -15.23 15.53 18.25
C TYR A 33 -16.50 15.45 17.43
N LYS A 34 -17.15 16.58 17.24
CA LYS A 34 -18.33 16.70 16.38
C LYS A 34 -17.95 17.45 15.11
N SER A 35 -18.10 16.81 13.98
CA SER A 35 -18.10 17.44 12.66
C SER A 35 -19.54 17.57 12.17
N SER A 36 -19.76 18.38 11.13
CA SER A 36 -21.10 18.62 10.60
C SER A 36 -21.91 17.35 10.28
N ASN A 37 -21.24 16.23 9.96
CA ASN A 37 -21.86 14.98 9.53
C ASN A 37 -21.44 13.73 10.31
N ALA A 38 -20.55 13.84 11.30
CA ALA A 38 -20.08 12.69 12.07
C ALA A 38 -19.58 13.10 13.45
N SER A 39 -19.84 12.28 14.46
CA SER A 39 -19.16 12.35 15.75
C SER A 39 -18.16 11.23 15.83
N PHE A 40 -16.92 11.55 16.16
CA PHE A 40 -15.82 10.57 16.23
C PHE A 40 -14.95 10.81 17.46
N THR A 41 -14.24 9.78 17.89
CA THR A 41 -13.31 9.83 19.02
C THR A 41 -11.87 9.84 18.52
N GLY A 42 -10.94 10.29 19.37
CA GLY A 42 -9.52 10.16 19.06
C GLY A 42 -9.09 8.70 18.79
N LEU A 43 -9.69 7.75 19.50
CA LEU A 43 -9.49 6.32 19.25
C LEU A 43 -9.96 5.92 17.83
N GLY A 44 -11.10 6.46 17.38
CA GLY A 44 -11.57 6.25 15.99
C GLY A 44 -10.57 6.72 14.95
N LEU A 45 -9.91 7.87 15.19
CA LEU A 45 -8.85 8.38 14.30
C LEU A 45 -7.61 7.49 14.31
N TYR A 46 -7.21 6.96 15.45
CA TYR A 46 -6.14 5.97 15.54
C TYR A 46 -6.45 4.73 14.66
N PHE A 47 -7.68 4.21 14.73
CA PHE A 47 -8.10 3.11 13.86
C PHE A 47 -8.11 3.49 12.38
N CYS A 48 -8.50 4.72 12.02
CA CYS A 48 -8.38 5.20 10.64
C CYS A 48 -6.92 5.18 10.16
N GLY A 49 -5.98 5.60 11.02
CA GLY A 49 -4.56 5.51 10.74
C GLY A 49 -4.06 4.07 10.56
N ALA A 50 -4.49 3.15 11.42
CA ALA A 50 -4.17 1.73 11.30
C ALA A 50 -4.71 1.12 9.99
N ILE A 51 -5.92 1.50 9.59
CA ILE A 51 -6.49 1.11 8.28
C ILE A 51 -5.62 1.62 7.13
N GLY A 52 -5.13 2.86 7.18
CA GLY A 52 -4.23 3.41 6.18
C GLY A 52 -2.94 2.58 6.01
N LEU A 53 -2.30 2.20 7.12
CA LEU A 53 -1.13 1.32 7.09
C LEU A 53 -1.47 -0.07 6.52
N ALA A 54 -2.61 -0.64 6.87
CA ALA A 54 -3.06 -1.93 6.33
C ALA A 54 -3.32 -1.87 4.82
N ILE A 55 -3.94 -0.79 4.33
CA ILE A 55 -4.15 -0.56 2.88
C ILE A 55 -2.81 -0.53 2.15
N THR A 56 -1.81 0.18 2.67
CA THR A 56 -0.48 0.23 2.05
C THR A 56 0.14 -1.17 1.96
N GLY A 57 0.05 -1.96 3.02
CA GLY A 57 0.53 -3.35 3.01
C GLY A 57 -0.19 -4.22 1.98
N LEU A 58 -1.50 -4.10 1.87
CA LEU A 58 -2.30 -4.84 0.88
C LEU A 58 -1.96 -4.43 -0.55
N ILE A 59 -1.76 -3.14 -0.82
CA ILE A 59 -1.37 -2.66 -2.15
C ILE A 59 -0.01 -3.21 -2.55
N ILE A 60 0.98 -3.19 -1.64
CA ILE A 60 2.30 -3.75 -1.90
C ILE A 60 2.21 -5.24 -2.21
N TRP A 61 1.43 -5.99 -1.43
CA TRP A 61 1.22 -7.42 -1.66
C TRP A 61 0.59 -7.71 -3.03
N VAL A 62 -0.43 -6.93 -3.43
CA VAL A 62 -1.05 -7.04 -4.76
C VAL A 62 -0.06 -6.68 -5.86
N THR A 63 0.72 -5.61 -5.68
CA THR A 63 1.74 -5.19 -6.65
C THR A 63 2.77 -6.30 -6.85
N GLU A 64 3.27 -6.92 -5.77
CA GLU A 64 4.22 -8.03 -5.86
C GLU A 64 3.64 -9.22 -6.66
N TYR A 65 2.36 -9.54 -6.44
CA TYR A 65 1.70 -10.60 -7.19
C TYR A 65 1.68 -10.34 -8.70
N TYR A 66 1.41 -9.09 -9.11
CA TYR A 66 1.35 -8.73 -10.54
C TYR A 66 2.71 -8.48 -11.18
N THR A 67 3.75 -8.20 -10.41
CA THR A 67 5.11 -7.89 -10.92
C THR A 67 6.13 -8.99 -10.70
N GLY A 68 5.85 -9.93 -9.81
CA GLY A 68 6.79 -11.01 -9.48
C GLY A 68 6.87 -12.07 -10.57
N THR A 69 8.09 -12.43 -10.97
CA THR A 69 8.40 -13.35 -12.06
C THR A 69 7.88 -14.78 -11.84
N LYS A 70 7.59 -15.14 -10.59
CA LYS A 70 7.11 -16.48 -10.21
C LYS A 70 5.57 -16.61 -10.31
N PHE A 71 4.86 -15.51 -10.49
CA PHE A 71 3.40 -15.48 -10.47
C PHE A 71 2.80 -15.55 -11.88
N ARG A 72 1.54 -15.98 -11.93
CA ARG A 72 0.78 -16.17 -13.17
C ARG A 72 0.80 -14.94 -14.10
N PRO A 73 0.62 -13.69 -13.62
CA PRO A 73 0.54 -12.53 -14.51
C PRO A 73 1.79 -12.38 -15.38
N VAL A 74 2.97 -12.32 -14.77
CA VAL A 74 4.24 -12.18 -15.50
C VAL A 74 4.54 -13.39 -16.38
N MET A 75 4.28 -14.61 -15.86
CA MET A 75 4.47 -15.83 -16.64
C MET A 75 3.55 -15.90 -17.86
N SER A 76 2.34 -15.36 -17.80
CA SER A 76 1.41 -15.34 -18.93
C SER A 76 1.89 -14.41 -20.04
N VAL A 77 2.44 -13.24 -19.68
CA VAL A 77 3.05 -12.31 -20.63
C VAL A 77 4.29 -12.93 -21.27
N ALA A 78 5.16 -13.56 -20.47
CA ALA A 78 6.35 -14.24 -20.99
C ALA A 78 5.99 -15.36 -21.99
N LYS A 79 4.96 -16.17 -21.70
CA LYS A 79 4.48 -17.21 -22.63
C LYS A 79 3.95 -16.64 -23.93
N SER A 80 3.26 -15.51 -23.91
CA SER A 80 2.72 -14.88 -25.12
C SER A 80 3.80 -14.35 -26.05
N SER A 81 5.02 -14.10 -25.53
CA SER A 81 6.18 -13.68 -26.34
C SER A 81 6.61 -14.73 -27.36
N VAL A 82 6.35 -16.01 -27.09
CA VAL A 82 6.68 -17.13 -28.00
C VAL A 82 5.83 -17.09 -29.27
N THR A 83 4.62 -16.56 -29.21
CA THR A 83 3.68 -16.51 -30.32
C THR A 83 3.80 -15.24 -31.17
N GLY A 84 4.59 -14.25 -30.74
CA GLY A 84 4.89 -13.04 -31.49
C GLY A 84 4.74 -11.75 -30.70
N HIS A 85 5.22 -10.65 -31.26
CA HIS A 85 5.22 -9.34 -30.61
C HIS A 85 3.81 -8.80 -30.35
N GLY A 86 2.89 -8.97 -31.30
CA GLY A 86 1.50 -8.50 -31.14
C GLY A 86 0.77 -9.17 -29.99
N THR A 87 0.90 -10.48 -29.84
CA THR A 87 0.30 -11.25 -28.75
C THR A 87 0.89 -10.88 -27.39
N ASN A 88 2.19 -10.59 -27.32
CA ASN A 88 2.83 -10.12 -26.10
C ASN A 88 2.25 -8.78 -25.65
N VAL A 89 2.13 -7.79 -26.56
CA VAL A 89 1.55 -6.47 -26.25
C VAL A 89 0.11 -6.60 -25.77
N ILE A 90 -0.72 -7.41 -26.46
CA ILE A 90 -2.12 -7.62 -26.06
C ILE A 90 -2.21 -8.27 -24.68
N GLN A 91 -1.40 -9.29 -24.42
CA GLN A 91 -1.38 -9.95 -23.12
C GLN A 91 -0.89 -9.01 -22.01
N GLY A 92 0.11 -8.18 -22.29
CA GLY A 92 0.60 -7.18 -21.35
C GLY A 92 -0.48 -6.16 -20.98
N LEU A 93 -1.22 -5.65 -21.98
CA LEU A 93 -2.36 -4.75 -21.75
C LEU A 93 -3.48 -5.44 -20.96
N ALA A 94 -3.82 -6.67 -21.27
CA ALA A 94 -4.84 -7.43 -20.54
C ALA A 94 -4.46 -7.59 -19.05
N VAL A 95 -3.22 -7.99 -18.77
CA VAL A 95 -2.71 -8.13 -17.39
C VAL A 95 -2.66 -6.78 -16.66
N SER A 96 -2.28 -5.70 -17.34
CA SER A 96 -2.24 -4.36 -16.72
C SER A 96 -3.63 -3.88 -16.33
N LEU A 97 -4.64 -4.12 -17.16
CA LEU A 97 -6.04 -3.81 -16.82
C LEU A 97 -6.56 -4.67 -15.67
N GLU A 98 -6.25 -5.97 -15.67
CA GLU A 98 -6.59 -6.88 -14.56
C GLU A 98 -5.96 -6.39 -13.24
N ALA A 99 -4.71 -5.93 -13.28
CA ALA A 99 -3.95 -5.48 -12.11
C ALA A 99 -4.54 -4.24 -11.42
N THR A 100 -5.35 -3.44 -12.09
CA THR A 100 -5.97 -2.25 -11.49
C THR A 100 -7.17 -2.57 -10.59
N ALA A 101 -7.82 -3.73 -10.77
CA ALA A 101 -9.06 -4.06 -10.10
C ALA A 101 -8.90 -4.22 -8.58
N LEU A 102 -7.94 -5.02 -8.13
CA LEU A 102 -7.73 -5.25 -6.69
C LEU A 102 -7.30 -3.98 -5.92
N PRO A 103 -6.33 -3.18 -6.37
CA PRO A 103 -6.02 -1.90 -5.73
C PRO A 103 -7.23 -0.96 -5.64
N ALA A 104 -8.04 -0.86 -6.69
CA ALA A 104 -9.23 -0.03 -6.68
C ALA A 104 -10.22 -0.49 -5.60
N ILE A 105 -10.49 -1.79 -5.49
CA ILE A 105 -11.38 -2.35 -4.47
C ILE A 105 -10.82 -2.09 -3.05
N ILE A 106 -9.53 -2.29 -2.83
CA ILE A 106 -8.87 -2.04 -1.54
C ILE A 106 -9.02 -0.58 -1.13
N ILE A 107 -8.76 0.35 -2.05
CA ILE A 107 -8.88 1.80 -1.78
C ILE A 107 -10.32 2.18 -1.49
N VAL A 108 -11.29 1.73 -2.29
CA VAL A 108 -12.71 2.01 -2.07
C VAL A 108 -13.18 1.46 -0.73
N ALA A 109 -12.82 0.23 -0.38
CA ALA A 109 -13.13 -0.35 0.93
C ALA A 109 -12.53 0.48 2.07
N GLY A 110 -11.28 0.92 1.93
CA GLY A 110 -10.61 1.79 2.90
C GLY A 110 -11.31 3.13 3.09
N ILE A 111 -11.71 3.78 1.99
CA ILE A 111 -12.47 5.03 2.02
C ILE A 111 -13.80 4.83 2.76
N LEU A 112 -14.56 3.79 2.43
CA LEU A 112 -15.84 3.50 3.07
C LEU A 112 -15.69 3.23 4.57
N LEU A 113 -14.70 2.42 4.96
CA LEU A 113 -14.44 2.10 6.36
C LEU A 113 -14.05 3.35 7.16
N THR A 114 -13.09 4.13 6.69
CA THR A 114 -12.61 5.32 7.39
C THR A 114 -13.65 6.45 7.42
N ASN A 115 -14.43 6.58 6.34
CA ASN A 115 -15.56 7.52 6.33
C ASN A 115 -16.64 7.17 7.35
N ASN A 116 -16.95 5.89 7.52
CA ASN A 116 -17.92 5.44 8.53
C ASN A 116 -17.46 5.67 9.97
N ILE A 117 -16.14 5.65 10.22
CA ILE A 117 -15.55 5.85 11.56
C ILE A 117 -15.48 7.33 11.91
N ALA A 118 -14.97 8.19 11.03
CA ALA A 118 -14.68 9.58 11.35
C ALA A 118 -14.92 10.56 10.18
N GLY A 119 -15.76 10.18 9.21
CA GLY A 119 -16.10 11.00 8.07
C GLY A 119 -14.86 11.36 7.22
N LEU A 120 -14.88 12.51 6.57
CA LEU A 120 -13.78 13.00 5.74
C LEU A 120 -12.48 13.14 6.52
N PHE A 121 -12.54 13.46 7.81
CA PHE A 121 -11.34 13.58 8.64
C PHE A 121 -10.65 12.22 8.86
N GLY A 122 -11.44 11.14 8.99
CA GLY A 122 -10.91 9.77 9.05
C GLY A 122 -10.18 9.36 7.77
N ILE A 123 -10.73 9.73 6.60
CA ILE A 123 -10.06 9.50 5.32
C ILE A 123 -8.73 10.26 5.27
N ALA A 124 -8.71 11.53 5.67
CA ALA A 124 -7.48 12.34 5.67
C ALA A 124 -6.39 11.74 6.57
N ILE A 125 -6.74 11.26 7.76
CA ILE A 125 -5.79 10.59 8.67
C ILE A 125 -5.28 9.29 8.05
N ALA A 126 -6.14 8.46 7.47
CA ALA A 126 -5.73 7.23 6.81
C ALA A 126 -4.73 7.50 5.68
N VAL A 127 -5.02 8.47 4.80
CA VAL A 127 -4.12 8.86 3.70
C VAL A 127 -2.77 9.38 4.23
N THR A 128 -2.80 10.19 5.28
CA THR A 128 -1.57 10.71 5.90
C THR A 128 -0.71 9.59 6.49
N THR A 129 -1.33 8.60 7.14
CA THR A 129 -0.59 7.47 7.73
C THR A 129 -0.04 6.50 6.68
N MET A 130 -0.66 6.38 5.50
CA MET A 130 -0.06 5.65 4.36
C MET A 130 1.31 6.21 4.01
N LEU A 131 1.52 7.52 4.11
CA LEU A 131 2.80 8.18 3.85
C LEU A 131 3.90 7.80 4.85
N ALA A 132 3.57 7.29 6.03
CA ALA A 132 4.55 6.82 7.01
C ALA A 132 5.42 5.66 6.49
N LEU A 133 4.90 4.89 5.52
CA LEU A 133 5.61 3.78 4.90
C LEU A 133 6.31 4.15 3.58
N THR A 134 6.15 5.37 3.10
CA THR A 134 6.66 5.81 1.78
C THR A 134 8.17 5.62 1.65
N GLY A 135 8.94 5.91 2.70
CA GLY A 135 10.40 5.70 2.67
C GLY A 135 10.80 4.26 2.39
N MET A 136 10.08 3.29 2.97
CA MET A 136 10.32 1.86 2.71
C MET A 136 9.82 1.43 1.34
N VAL A 137 8.72 2.01 0.85
CA VAL A 137 8.21 1.76 -0.52
C VAL A 137 9.23 2.24 -1.54
N VAL A 138 9.75 3.46 -1.40
CA VAL A 138 10.79 4.00 -2.28
C VAL A 138 12.07 3.16 -2.22
N ALA A 139 12.46 2.67 -1.04
CA ALA A 139 13.61 1.78 -0.90
C ALA A 139 13.41 0.44 -1.64
N LEU A 140 12.20 -0.12 -1.61
CA LEU A 140 11.83 -1.33 -2.37
C LEU A 140 11.92 -1.08 -3.88
N ASP A 141 11.39 0.03 -4.36
CA ASP A 141 11.40 0.39 -5.78
C ASP A 141 12.82 0.68 -6.28
N ALA A 142 13.65 1.34 -5.47
CA ALA A 142 15.03 1.65 -5.81
C ALA A 142 15.97 0.42 -5.80
N TYR A 143 15.60 -0.64 -5.07
CA TYR A 143 16.41 -1.85 -4.95
C TYR A 143 16.63 -2.57 -6.29
N GLY A 144 15.60 -2.62 -7.15
CA GLY A 144 15.67 -3.22 -8.49
C GLY A 144 16.81 -2.61 -9.33
N PRO A 145 16.74 -1.30 -9.65
CA PRO A 145 17.78 -0.61 -10.43
C PRO A 145 19.19 -0.73 -9.84
N VAL A 146 19.32 -0.71 -8.50
CA VAL A 146 20.64 -0.87 -7.84
C VAL A 146 21.21 -2.26 -8.07
N THR A 147 20.40 -3.30 -7.93
CA THR A 147 20.86 -4.69 -8.15
C THR A 147 21.14 -4.98 -9.62
N ASP A 148 20.36 -4.42 -10.54
CA ASP A 148 20.58 -4.58 -11.98
C ASP A 148 21.89 -3.92 -12.41
N ASN A 149 22.16 -2.70 -11.91
CA ASN A 149 23.44 -2.03 -12.18
C ASN A 149 24.63 -2.78 -11.56
N ALA A 150 24.48 -3.28 -10.32
CA ALA A 150 25.53 -4.08 -9.68
C ALA A 150 25.80 -5.38 -10.46
N GLY A 151 24.77 -6.04 -10.96
CA GLY A 151 24.90 -7.22 -11.83
C GLY A 151 25.60 -6.90 -13.15
N GLY A 152 25.27 -5.77 -13.78
CA GLY A 152 25.93 -5.32 -15.01
C GLY A 152 27.39 -4.95 -14.85
N ILE A 153 27.81 -4.50 -13.66
CA ILE A 153 29.23 -4.22 -13.36
C ILE A 153 30.00 -5.53 -13.09
N ALA A 154 29.32 -6.55 -12.55
CA ALA A 154 29.95 -7.84 -12.21
C ALA A 154 30.10 -8.79 -13.40
N GLN A 155 29.49 -8.53 -14.55
CA GLN A 155 29.63 -9.24 -15.81
C GLN A 155 30.84 -8.77 -16.59
#